data_de24989b49fadfd3dace2cd51d6eccdb
#
_entry.id   de24989b49fadfd3dace2cd51d6eccdb
#
_cell.length_a   1.000
_cell.length_b   1.000
_cell.length_c   1.000
_cell.angle_alpha   90.00
_cell.angle_beta   90.00
_cell.angle_gamma   90.00
#
_symmetry.space_group_name_H-M   'P 1'
#
loop_
_entity.id
_entity.type
_entity.pdbx_description
1 polymer ?
#
loop_
_entity_poly.entity_id
_entity_poly.type
_entity_poly.pdbx_seq_one_letter_code
_entity_poly.pdbx_strand_id
1 'polypeptide(L)' 'MASRGRVTAYLPEEIQKALEEWAEAESRSISSLATYLLTKSVRERQEQKKDKSEGDRP' A
#
# COMPACT_ATOMS: atom_id res chain seq x y z
N MET A 1 -18.13 -2.61 -8.88
CA MET A 1 -17.67 -2.42 -8.96
C MET A 1 -16.90 -2.33 -9.36
N ALA A 2 -16.57 -2.24 -9.29
CA ALA A 2 -15.89 -2.25 -9.78
C ALA A 2 -15.02 -1.50 -10.32
N SER A 3 -14.96 -0.49 -10.20
CA SER A 3 -14.06 0.29 -10.80
C SER A 3 -12.75 0.20 -10.16
N ARG A 4 -11.72 0.33 -10.90
CA ARG A 4 -10.47 0.37 -10.40
C ARG A 4 -10.06 1.72 -10.18
N GLY A 5 -9.53 2.06 -9.09
CA GLY A 5 -9.06 3.37 -8.78
C GLY A 5 -7.64 3.54 -9.18
N ARG A 6 -7.19 4.77 -9.15
CA ARG A 6 -5.88 5.12 -9.49
C ARG A 6 -5.38 6.12 -8.50
N VAL A 7 -4.18 5.99 -8.04
CA VAL A 7 -3.60 6.89 -7.08
C VAL A 7 -2.23 7.33 -7.55
N THR A 8 -1.95 8.60 -7.45
CA THR A 8 -0.64 9.12 -7.78
C THR A 8 -0.02 9.61 -6.49
N ALA A 9 1.18 9.22 -6.24
CA ALA A 9 1.85 9.62 -5.02
C ALA A 9 3.25 10.09 -5.31
N TYR A 10 3.71 11.07 -4.54
CA TYR A 10 5.04 11.57 -4.71
C TYR A 10 5.82 11.11 -3.49
N LEU A 11 6.97 10.53 -3.70
CA LEU A 11 7.76 10.00 -2.62
C LEU A 11 9.09 10.73 -2.51
N PRO A 12 9.65 10.80 -1.33
CA PRO A 12 10.98 11.35 -1.20
C PRO A 12 11.92 10.50 -2.04
N GLU A 13 12.93 11.14 -2.55
CA GLU A 13 13.84 10.48 -3.44
C GLU A 13 14.42 9.19 -2.87
N GLU A 14 14.84 9.22 -1.63
CA GLU A 14 15.43 8.02 -1.05
C GLU A 14 14.42 6.90 -0.91
N ILE A 15 13.16 7.22 -0.67
CA ILE A 15 12.14 6.18 -0.56
C ILE A 15 11.84 5.60 -1.93
N GLN A 16 11.81 6.46 -2.94
CA GLN A 16 11.56 5.99 -4.27
C GLN A 16 12.66 5.06 -4.73
N LYS A 17 13.89 5.41 -4.44
CA LYS A 17 15.01 4.60 -4.83
C LYS A 17 14.96 3.27 -4.13
N ALA A 18 14.66 3.24 -2.86
CA ALA A 18 14.56 2.00 -2.12
C ALA A 18 13.46 1.12 -2.69
N LEU A 19 12.36 1.75 -3.11
CA LEU A 19 11.25 1.01 -3.65
C LEU A 19 11.64 0.39 -5.00
N GLU A 20 12.39 1.13 -5.79
CA GLU A 20 12.83 0.61 -7.06
C GLU A 20 13.74 -0.61 -6.88
N GLU A 21 14.62 -0.54 -5.92
CA GLU A 21 15.52 -1.64 -5.66
C GLU A 21 14.76 -2.84 -5.15
N TRP A 22 13.77 -2.60 -4.33
CA TRP A 22 12.95 -3.68 -3.79
C TRP A 22 12.20 -4.36 -4.92
N ALA A 23 11.60 -3.56 -5.81
CA ALA A 23 10.84 -4.12 -6.91
C ALA A 23 11.74 -4.99 -7.78
N GLU A 24 12.94 -4.51 -8.00
CA GLU A 24 13.88 -5.24 -8.81
C GLU A 24 14.27 -6.54 -8.15
N ALA A 25 14.50 -6.52 -6.85
CA ALA A 25 14.85 -7.73 -6.12
C ALA A 25 13.75 -8.77 -6.19
N GLU A 26 12.52 -8.32 -6.32
CA GLU A 26 11.40 -9.26 -6.41
C GLU A 26 10.95 -9.49 -7.83
N SER A 27 11.68 -8.98 -8.78
CA SER A 27 11.35 -9.15 -10.19
C SER A 27 9.95 -8.70 -10.52
N ARG A 28 9.54 -7.56 -10.00
CA ARG A 28 8.23 -7.04 -10.32
C ARG A 28 8.35 -5.56 -10.59
N SER A 29 7.37 -4.98 -11.22
CA SER A 29 7.42 -3.59 -11.56
C SER A 29 7.13 -2.77 -10.31
N ILE A 30 7.54 -1.52 -10.33
CA ILE A 30 7.29 -0.64 -9.21
C ILE A 30 5.82 -0.47 -9.00
N SER A 31 5.05 -0.35 -10.07
CA SER A 31 3.60 -0.20 -9.95
C SER A 31 2.98 -1.40 -9.26
N SER A 32 3.43 -2.56 -9.65
CA SER A 32 2.89 -3.77 -9.08
C SER A 32 3.24 -3.87 -7.60
N LEU A 33 4.48 -3.56 -7.26
CA LEU A 33 4.90 -3.61 -5.88
C LEU A 33 4.15 -2.57 -5.05
N ALA A 34 3.98 -1.37 -5.59
CA ALA A 34 3.26 -0.32 -4.87
C ALA A 34 1.83 -0.73 -4.62
N THR A 35 1.19 -1.31 -5.62
CA THR A 35 -0.18 -1.76 -5.48
C THR A 35 -0.28 -2.82 -4.38
N TYR A 36 0.64 -3.73 -4.37
CA TYR A 36 0.66 -4.77 -3.36
C TYR A 36 0.83 -4.18 -1.97
N LEU A 37 1.79 -3.29 -1.80
CA LEU A 37 2.06 -2.71 -0.50
C LEU A 37 0.91 -1.86 0.00
N LEU A 38 0.32 -1.07 -0.87
CA LEU A 38 -0.80 -0.24 -0.46
C LEU A 38 -2.00 -1.11 -0.11
N THR A 39 -2.26 -2.11 -0.90
CA THR A 39 -3.38 -2.99 -0.64
C THR A 39 -3.20 -3.68 0.69
N LYS A 40 -2.01 -4.17 0.95
CA LYS A 40 -1.73 -4.85 2.18
C LYS A 40 -1.89 -3.91 3.37
N SER A 41 -1.36 -2.70 3.25
CA SER A 41 -1.45 -1.73 4.34
C SER A 41 -2.88 -1.35 4.64
N VAL A 42 -3.66 -1.13 3.61
CA VAL A 42 -5.03 -0.74 3.79
C VAL A 42 -5.84 -1.86 4.41
N ARG A 43 -5.60 -3.08 3.99
CA ARG A 43 -6.32 -4.19 4.55
C ARG A 43 -5.99 -4.39 6.02
N GLU A 44 -4.73 -4.21 6.36
CA GLU A 44 -4.34 -4.33 7.75
C GLU A 44 -5.03 -3.29 8.59
N ARG A 45 -5.15 -2.10 8.06
CA ARG A 45 -5.81 -1.05 8.78
C ARG A 45 -7.30 -1.34 8.94
N GLN A 46 -7.89 -1.86 7.91
CA GLN A 46 -9.30 -2.20 7.97
C GLN A 46 -9.57 -3.30 8.99
N GLU A 47 -8.68 -4.23 9.06
CA GLU A 47 -8.84 -5.29 10.03
C GLU A 47 -8.72 -4.77 11.43
N GLN A 48 -7.77 -3.90 11.67
CA GLN A 48 -7.63 -3.33 12.96
C GLN A 48 -8.83 -2.53 13.34
N LYS A 49 -9.33 -1.74 12.41
CA LYS A 49 -10.48 -0.95 12.65
C LYS A 49 -11.67 -1.79 13.01
N LYS A 50 -11.85 -2.87 12.28
CA LYS A 50 -12.92 -3.71 12.52
C LYS A 50 -12.82 -4.29 13.89
N ASP A 51 -11.69 -4.73 14.30
CA ASP A 51 -11.51 -5.24 15.57
C ASP A 51 -11.78 -4.27 16.61
N LYS A 52 -11.37 -3.08 16.47
CA LYS A 52 -11.60 -2.16 17.46
C LYS A 52 -12.79 -1.52 17.32
N SER A 53 -13.36 -1.60 16.28
CA SER A 53 -14.52 -0.89 16.04
C SER A 53 -15.34 -0.97 17.09
N GLU A 54 -15.33 -1.95 17.71
CA GLU A 54 -16.09 -1.95 18.62
C GLU A 54 -15.57 -1.17 19.55
N GLY A 55 -14.86 -0.85 19.66
CA GLY A 55 -14.54 -0.10 20.62
C GLY A 55 -14.10 1.04 20.45
N ASP A 56 -13.60 1.29 20.19
CA ASP A 56 -13.10 2.31 20.07
C ASP A 56 -13.22 3.17 19.34
N ARG A 57 -13.32 3.46 18.92
CA ARG A 57 -13.37 4.24 18.24
C ARG A 57 -13.39 5.17 18.42
N PRO A 58 -13.03 5.62 18.47
CA PRO A 58 -13.14 6.66 18.67
C PRO A 58 -13.39 7.20 18.17
#